data_c8669e4239fd9ba44718c9dd08a2e3cf
#
_entry.id   c8669e4239fd9ba44718c9dd08a2e3cf
#
_cell.length_a   1.000
_cell.length_b   1.000
_cell.length_c   1.000
_cell.angle_alpha   90.00
_cell.angle_beta   90.00
_cell.angle_gamma   90.00
#
_symmetry.space_group_name_H-M   'P 1'
#
loop_
_entity.id
_entity.type
_entity.pdbx_description
1 polymer ?
#
loop_
_entity_poly.entity_id
_entity_poly.type
_entity_poly.pdbx_seq_one_letter_code
_entity_poly.pdbx_strand_id
1 'polypeptide(L)'
;MKPKFYIGLFSILLFFSCKKETSIIVSSKDYHAAVDNVTQIMLHDIFSPPVASRIFVYPNIAAFEVIAQNSTKYNSLQNQLNGLDSIPKLDSKAGVNQKLAALVAHMEVSKQLVFSEEIVEKFRDSLYKKWSDCNEKEFEISKDYGLKVAERIKKWMGKDNYKQTRTFQKYTVSTNIEGRWQPTPPAYMDAIEPHWNKIRTLVLDSASQFKPKPAMPFSLNKNSVFYNQVKEVYDIGNEITKKGESCEEVKIAQFWDCNPYATVNQGHMTFAKKKITPGGHWMGIVKIASQKSNADFEKTVYAYTKTSIGIFESFISCWDEKFRSNVIRPETIINEKMDENWKPLLQTPPFPEYTSGHSVLSTCSAIILNNIFGDNFSFVDDTEIPFGLPKRKFSSFENASKEAAISRFYGGIHYKASIENGIEQGKNIGDFIVSKLKMTK
;
A
#
# COMPACT_ATOMS: atom_id res chain seq x y z
N MET A 1 -31.26 70.22 -53.20
CA MET A 1 -30.31 69.75 -52.13
C MET A 1 -30.42 68.19 -52.05
N LYS A 2 -29.35 67.48 -52.46
CA LYS A 2 -29.30 65.98 -52.38
C LYS A 2 -28.53 65.57 -51.13
N PRO A 3 -28.98 64.64 -50.24
CA PRO A 3 -28.22 64.21 -49.10
C PRO A 3 -27.13 63.21 -49.52
N LYS A 4 -25.88 63.51 -49.07
CA LYS A 4 -24.75 62.61 -49.22
C LYS A 4 -24.82 61.55 -48.08
N PHE A 5 -25.00 60.25 -48.42
CA PHE A 5 -24.88 59.17 -47.51
C PHE A 5 -23.40 58.77 -47.34
N TYR A 6 -22.87 58.88 -46.12
CA TYR A 6 -21.55 58.35 -45.75
C TYR A 6 -21.72 56.96 -45.22
N ILE A 7 -21.24 55.97 -45.95
CA ILE A 7 -21.13 54.59 -45.50
C ILE A 7 -19.84 54.47 -44.69
N GLY A 8 -19.97 54.48 -43.35
CA GLY A 8 -18.85 54.20 -42.45
C GLY A 8 -18.53 52.66 -42.48
N LEU A 9 -17.35 52.35 -43.02
CA LEU A 9 -16.81 50.98 -43.01
C LEU A 9 -16.29 50.67 -41.61
N PHE A 10 -17.06 49.89 -40.81
CA PHE A 10 -16.66 49.42 -39.48
C PHE A 10 -15.76 48.18 -39.62
N SER A 11 -14.43 48.36 -39.60
CA SER A 11 -13.45 47.28 -39.60
C SER A 11 -13.46 46.59 -38.25
N ILE A 12 -14.08 45.42 -38.18
CA ILE A 12 -13.98 44.53 -37.00
C ILE A 12 -12.58 43.90 -37.00
N LEU A 13 -11.68 44.46 -36.19
CA LEU A 13 -10.39 43.86 -35.86
C LEU A 13 -10.65 42.66 -34.94
N LEU A 14 -10.70 41.48 -35.50
CA LEU A 14 -10.62 40.21 -34.75
C LEU A 14 -9.22 40.11 -34.17
N PHE A 15 -9.07 40.47 -32.89
CA PHE A 15 -7.89 40.12 -32.11
C PHE A 15 -7.89 38.61 -31.87
N PHE A 16 -7.23 37.86 -32.74
CA PHE A 16 -6.79 36.52 -32.43
C PHE A 16 -5.72 36.64 -31.34
N SER A 17 -6.12 36.56 -30.09
CA SER A 17 -5.19 36.36 -28.99
C SER A 17 -4.59 34.95 -29.16
N CYS A 18 -3.45 34.84 -29.84
CA CYS A 18 -2.62 33.66 -29.80
C CYS A 18 -2.17 33.46 -28.35
N LYS A 19 -2.85 32.60 -27.60
CA LYS A 19 -2.39 32.16 -26.31
C LYS A 19 -1.04 31.44 -26.56
N LYS A 20 0.04 32.03 -26.06
CA LYS A 20 1.38 31.45 -26.22
C LYS A 20 1.36 30.10 -25.52
N GLU A 21 1.39 29.01 -26.28
CA GLU A 21 1.49 27.67 -25.74
C GLU A 21 2.78 27.56 -24.92
N THR A 22 2.64 27.24 -23.63
CA THR A 22 3.76 27.00 -22.73
C THR A 22 3.88 25.54 -22.46
N SER A 23 5.09 25.02 -22.28
CA SER A 23 5.29 23.61 -21.94
C SER A 23 4.60 23.26 -20.61
N ILE A 24 3.96 22.10 -20.56
CA ILE A 24 3.25 21.63 -19.37
C ILE A 24 4.26 21.20 -18.30
N ILE A 25 4.19 21.83 -17.13
CA ILE A 25 5.06 21.52 -16.00
C ILE A 25 4.36 20.50 -15.10
N VAL A 26 5.00 19.34 -14.92
CA VAL A 26 4.58 18.29 -14.01
C VAL A 26 5.71 17.99 -13.02
N SER A 27 5.38 17.94 -11.74
CA SER A 27 6.33 17.82 -10.63
C SER A 27 6.07 16.59 -9.75
N SER A 28 7.01 16.27 -8.86
CA SER A 28 6.81 15.24 -7.84
C SER A 28 5.59 15.50 -6.94
N LYS A 29 5.19 16.76 -6.74
CA LYS A 29 3.98 17.11 -5.98
C LYS A 29 2.71 16.59 -6.65
N ASP A 30 2.64 16.64 -7.99
CA ASP A 30 1.49 16.12 -8.74
C ASP A 30 1.42 14.58 -8.60
N TYR A 31 2.58 13.92 -8.57
CA TYR A 31 2.62 12.47 -8.34
C TYR A 31 2.21 12.08 -6.92
N HIS A 32 2.71 12.79 -5.91
CA HIS A 32 2.25 12.61 -4.52
C HIS A 32 0.74 12.78 -4.41
N ALA A 33 0.16 13.80 -5.06
CA ALA A 33 -1.28 14.04 -5.04
C ALA A 33 -2.07 12.87 -5.68
N ALA A 34 -1.55 12.25 -6.75
CA ALA A 34 -2.17 11.08 -7.36
C ALA A 34 -2.17 9.87 -6.43
N VAL A 35 -1.06 9.59 -5.73
CA VAL A 35 -0.98 8.49 -4.74
C VAL A 35 -1.85 8.79 -3.51
N ASP A 36 -1.88 10.04 -3.04
CA ASP A 36 -2.75 10.46 -1.94
C ASP A 36 -4.23 10.29 -2.31
N ASN A 37 -4.63 10.62 -3.55
CA ASN A 37 -5.99 10.40 -4.04
C ASN A 37 -6.39 8.92 -3.95
N VAL A 38 -5.52 8.01 -4.40
CA VAL A 38 -5.74 6.57 -4.27
C VAL A 38 -5.86 6.15 -2.80
N THR A 39 -5.03 6.70 -1.91
CA THR A 39 -5.09 6.42 -0.47
C THR A 39 -6.45 6.86 0.12
N GLN A 40 -6.95 8.04 -0.26
CA GLN A 40 -8.26 8.53 0.20
C GLN A 40 -9.42 7.65 -0.31
N ILE A 41 -9.33 7.16 -1.55
CA ILE A 41 -10.33 6.24 -2.09
C ILE A 41 -10.31 4.91 -1.33
N MET A 42 -9.14 4.38 -1.01
CA MET A 42 -9.05 3.15 -0.21
C MET A 42 -9.65 3.29 1.19
N LEU A 43 -9.52 4.47 1.81
CA LEU A 43 -10.21 4.81 3.08
C LEU A 43 -11.72 4.92 2.91
N HIS A 44 -12.18 5.44 1.77
CA HIS A 44 -13.60 5.56 1.45
C HIS A 44 -14.23 4.19 1.22
N ASP A 45 -13.59 3.36 0.40
CA ASP A 45 -14.09 2.07 -0.05
C ASP A 45 -13.79 0.92 0.93
N ILE A 46 -13.01 1.15 1.97
CA ILE A 46 -12.65 0.20 3.04
C ILE A 46 -12.04 -1.10 2.48
N PHE A 47 -10.98 -0.97 1.70
CA PHE A 47 -10.27 -2.13 1.15
C PHE A 47 -9.45 -2.90 2.19
N SER A 48 -9.41 -4.22 2.05
CA SER A 48 -8.51 -5.07 2.86
C SER A 48 -7.04 -4.74 2.61
N PRO A 49 -6.15 -4.90 3.62
CA PRO A 49 -4.73 -4.61 3.44
C PRO A 49 -4.06 -5.34 2.26
N PRO A 50 -4.33 -6.64 1.99
CA PRO A 50 -3.83 -7.29 0.79
C PRO A 50 -4.34 -6.65 -0.50
N VAL A 51 -5.64 -6.36 -0.62
CA VAL A 51 -6.22 -5.72 -1.80
C VAL A 51 -5.66 -4.31 -1.98
N ALA A 52 -5.50 -3.55 -0.90
CA ALA A 52 -4.89 -2.23 -0.94
C ALA A 52 -3.46 -2.28 -1.52
N SER A 53 -2.67 -3.31 -1.19
CA SER A 53 -1.32 -3.48 -1.76
C SER A 53 -1.35 -3.65 -3.29
N ARG A 54 -2.37 -4.35 -3.80
CA ARG A 54 -2.61 -4.51 -5.24
C ARG A 54 -3.02 -3.19 -5.90
N ILE A 55 -3.82 -2.38 -5.21
CA ILE A 55 -4.26 -1.07 -5.70
C ILE A 55 -3.09 -0.08 -5.78
N PHE A 56 -2.11 -0.18 -4.89
CA PHE A 56 -0.90 0.65 -4.98
C PHE A 56 0.07 0.19 -6.06
N VAL A 57 0.30 -1.12 -6.22
CA VAL A 57 1.43 -1.60 -7.02
C VAL A 57 1.26 -1.40 -8.52
N TYR A 58 0.10 -1.71 -9.08
CA TYR A 58 -0.09 -1.65 -10.54
C TYR A 58 -0.08 -0.23 -11.13
N PRO A 59 -0.72 0.79 -10.52
CA PRO A 59 -0.59 2.16 -10.99
C PRO A 59 0.84 2.68 -10.95
N ASN A 60 1.58 2.38 -9.88
CA ASN A 60 2.98 2.78 -9.75
C ASN A 60 3.87 2.10 -10.80
N ILE A 61 3.64 0.81 -11.11
CA ILE A 61 4.34 0.12 -12.21
C ILE A 61 4.01 0.78 -13.55
N ALA A 62 2.76 1.15 -13.80
CA ALA A 62 2.36 1.81 -15.05
C ALA A 62 3.08 3.15 -15.24
N ALA A 63 3.14 3.97 -14.19
CA ALA A 63 3.86 5.24 -14.21
C ALA A 63 5.37 5.03 -14.40
N PHE A 64 5.95 4.05 -13.71
CA PHE A 64 7.38 3.75 -13.81
C PHE A 64 7.76 3.29 -15.22
N GLU A 65 6.95 2.44 -15.85
CA GLU A 65 7.20 1.99 -17.21
C GLU A 65 7.21 3.15 -18.22
N VAL A 66 6.39 4.18 -18.02
CA VAL A 66 6.45 5.39 -18.85
C VAL A 66 7.77 6.12 -18.67
N ILE A 67 8.23 6.36 -17.43
CA ILE A 67 9.48 7.10 -17.19
C ILE A 67 10.73 6.30 -17.53
N ALA A 68 10.66 4.97 -17.49
CA ALA A 68 11.79 4.10 -17.82
C ALA A 68 12.08 4.02 -19.33
N GLN A 69 11.08 4.35 -20.20
CA GLN A 69 11.29 4.35 -21.65
C GLN A 69 12.25 5.48 -22.06
N ASN A 70 13.30 5.11 -22.78
CA ASN A 70 14.39 6.01 -23.19
C ASN A 70 15.12 6.71 -22.02
N SER A 71 14.93 6.27 -20.78
CA SER A 71 15.63 6.82 -19.63
C SER A 71 17.12 6.51 -19.66
N THR A 72 17.95 7.46 -19.25
CA THR A 72 19.38 7.24 -19.01
C THR A 72 19.67 6.73 -17.60
N LYS A 73 18.70 6.81 -16.69
CA LYS A 73 18.82 6.49 -15.26
C LYS A 73 18.16 5.16 -14.88
N TYR A 74 17.08 4.79 -15.59
CA TYR A 74 16.21 3.69 -15.18
C TYR A 74 16.06 2.63 -16.28
N ASN A 75 15.94 1.37 -15.84
CA ASN A 75 15.60 0.23 -16.69
C ASN A 75 14.12 -0.10 -16.56
N SER A 76 13.48 -0.47 -17.67
CA SER A 76 12.12 -1.01 -17.65
C SER A 76 12.03 -2.29 -16.83
N LEU A 77 10.90 -2.52 -16.19
CA LEU A 77 10.55 -3.77 -15.49
C LEU A 77 10.12 -4.89 -16.46
N GLN A 78 10.04 -4.60 -17.76
CA GLN A 78 9.79 -5.60 -18.81
C GLN A 78 10.80 -6.74 -18.68
N ASN A 79 10.31 -7.98 -18.67
CA ASN A 79 11.08 -9.21 -18.44
C ASN A 79 11.77 -9.31 -17.06
N GLN A 80 11.56 -8.34 -16.16
CA GLN A 80 11.98 -8.43 -14.76
C GLN A 80 10.83 -8.83 -13.83
N LEU A 81 9.60 -8.49 -14.21
CA LEU A 81 8.40 -8.92 -13.50
C LEU A 81 7.73 -10.11 -14.18
N ASN A 82 7.21 -11.03 -13.37
CA ASN A 82 6.57 -12.25 -13.85
C ASN A 82 5.43 -11.96 -14.84
N GLY A 83 5.59 -12.41 -16.09
CA GLY A 83 4.62 -12.27 -17.15
C GLY A 83 4.48 -10.86 -17.75
N LEU A 84 5.37 -9.91 -17.44
CA LEU A 84 5.46 -8.61 -18.07
C LEU A 84 6.50 -8.68 -19.22
N ASP A 85 6.07 -9.11 -20.40
CA ASP A 85 6.91 -9.45 -21.55
C ASP A 85 7.09 -8.30 -22.56
N SER A 86 6.23 -7.29 -22.51
CA SER A 86 6.29 -6.15 -23.44
C SER A 86 5.71 -4.89 -22.84
N ILE A 87 6.29 -3.74 -23.21
CA ILE A 87 5.77 -2.40 -22.91
C ILE A 87 5.79 -1.58 -24.21
N PRO A 88 4.76 -0.75 -24.49
CA PRO A 88 4.75 0.15 -25.62
C PRO A 88 5.98 1.05 -25.66
N LYS A 89 6.75 1.01 -26.73
CA LYS A 89 7.94 1.85 -26.89
C LYS A 89 7.54 3.32 -27.08
N LEU A 90 8.32 4.21 -26.49
CA LEU A 90 8.20 5.63 -26.70
C LEU A 90 9.01 6.04 -27.95
N ASP A 91 8.34 6.69 -28.90
CA ASP A 91 9.04 7.40 -29.97
C ASP A 91 9.62 8.71 -29.41
N SER A 92 10.96 8.80 -29.39
CA SER A 92 11.70 9.96 -28.88
C SER A 92 11.41 11.27 -29.65
N LYS A 93 10.90 11.17 -30.89
CA LYS A 93 10.55 12.31 -31.75
C LYS A 93 9.09 12.79 -31.57
N ALA A 94 8.26 12.04 -30.84
CA ALA A 94 6.85 12.33 -30.73
C ALA A 94 6.51 13.58 -29.87
N GLY A 95 7.47 14.16 -29.13
CA GLY A 95 7.23 15.32 -28.26
C GLY A 95 6.40 15.01 -27.01
N VAL A 96 6.46 13.78 -26.53
CA VAL A 96 5.73 13.31 -25.33
C VAL A 96 6.34 13.90 -24.06
N ASN A 97 5.51 14.52 -23.23
CA ASN A 97 5.84 14.84 -21.85
C ASN A 97 5.69 13.57 -20.98
N GLN A 98 6.82 12.90 -20.72
CA GLN A 98 6.81 11.60 -20.00
C GLN A 98 6.25 11.73 -18.58
N LYS A 99 6.43 12.86 -17.88
CA LYS A 99 5.90 13.06 -16.53
C LYS A 99 4.37 13.12 -16.54
N LEU A 100 3.80 13.82 -17.51
CA LEU A 100 2.37 13.86 -17.74
C LEU A 100 1.83 12.47 -18.11
N ALA A 101 2.47 11.81 -19.09
CA ALA A 101 2.07 10.47 -19.52
C ALA A 101 2.12 9.43 -18.38
N ALA A 102 3.10 9.55 -17.46
CA ALA A 102 3.20 8.71 -16.27
C ALA A 102 2.01 8.91 -15.32
N LEU A 103 1.59 10.16 -15.09
CA LEU A 103 0.39 10.44 -14.29
C LEU A 103 -0.88 9.93 -14.95
N VAL A 104 -1.01 10.08 -16.27
CA VAL A 104 -2.14 9.50 -17.02
C VAL A 104 -2.17 7.98 -16.82
N ALA A 105 -1.04 7.29 -17.02
CA ALA A 105 -0.97 5.85 -16.84
C ALA A 105 -1.32 5.41 -15.41
N HIS A 106 -0.83 6.14 -14.41
CA HIS A 106 -1.16 5.88 -13.00
C HIS A 106 -2.67 5.99 -12.74
N MET A 107 -3.30 7.11 -13.12
CA MET A 107 -4.71 7.36 -12.86
C MET A 107 -5.63 6.38 -13.59
N GLU A 108 -5.33 6.05 -14.85
CA GLU A 108 -6.13 5.11 -15.65
C GLU A 108 -6.06 3.66 -15.14
N VAL A 109 -4.92 3.25 -14.57
CA VAL A 109 -4.83 1.94 -13.90
C VAL A 109 -5.52 1.99 -12.54
N SER A 110 -5.36 3.08 -11.77
CA SER A 110 -6.03 3.26 -10.47
C SER A 110 -7.54 3.16 -10.59
N LYS A 111 -8.13 3.82 -11.59
CA LYS A 111 -9.57 3.81 -11.84
C LYS A 111 -10.14 2.40 -11.93
N GLN A 112 -9.44 1.46 -12.58
CA GLN A 112 -9.93 0.08 -12.75
C GLN A 112 -9.84 -0.76 -11.45
N LEU A 113 -9.18 -0.27 -10.41
CA LEU A 113 -8.87 -1.03 -9.19
C LEU A 113 -9.76 -0.68 -8.00
N VAL A 114 -10.52 0.40 -8.08
CA VAL A 114 -11.34 0.96 -6.98
C VAL A 114 -12.83 0.83 -7.29
N PHE A 115 -13.67 0.97 -6.25
CA PHE A 115 -15.12 0.98 -6.41
C PHE A 115 -15.63 2.39 -6.76
N SER A 116 -15.10 3.41 -6.08
CA SER A 116 -15.46 4.82 -6.29
C SER A 116 -14.65 5.45 -7.43
N GLU A 117 -14.85 4.93 -8.66
CA GLU A 117 -14.15 5.37 -9.88
C GLU A 117 -14.30 6.88 -10.12
N GLU A 118 -15.46 7.44 -9.78
CA GLU A 118 -15.79 8.86 -9.97
C GLU A 118 -14.87 9.80 -9.17
N ILE A 119 -14.26 9.34 -8.08
CA ILE A 119 -13.30 10.12 -7.32
C ILE A 119 -11.97 10.23 -8.10
N VAL A 120 -11.53 9.13 -8.72
CA VAL A 120 -10.37 9.16 -9.63
C VAL A 120 -10.65 10.06 -10.82
N GLU A 121 -11.83 9.94 -11.43
CA GLU A 121 -12.24 10.73 -12.60
C GLU A 121 -12.25 12.23 -12.30
N LYS A 122 -12.83 12.66 -11.19
CA LYS A 122 -12.83 14.06 -10.78
C LYS A 122 -11.41 14.61 -10.63
N PHE A 123 -10.53 13.86 -9.99
CA PHE A 123 -9.12 14.24 -9.83
C PHE A 123 -8.41 14.32 -11.19
N ARG A 124 -8.54 13.28 -12.02
CA ARG A 124 -8.00 13.21 -13.38
C ARG A 124 -8.48 14.37 -14.26
N ASP A 125 -9.79 14.60 -14.30
CA ASP A 125 -10.39 15.59 -15.19
C ASP A 125 -9.97 17.01 -14.82
N SER A 126 -9.74 17.27 -13.52
CA SER A 126 -9.17 18.55 -13.07
C SER A 126 -7.76 18.78 -13.61
N LEU A 127 -6.92 17.74 -13.64
CA LEU A 127 -5.57 17.80 -14.20
C LEU A 127 -5.61 17.89 -15.74
N TYR A 128 -6.46 17.11 -16.40
CA TYR A 128 -6.62 17.12 -17.85
C TYR A 128 -7.03 18.49 -18.36
N LYS A 129 -8.02 19.12 -17.71
CA LYS A 129 -8.42 20.48 -18.04
C LYS A 129 -7.26 21.46 -17.89
N LYS A 130 -6.54 21.43 -16.77
CA LYS A 130 -5.37 22.29 -16.53
C LYS A 130 -4.31 22.13 -17.62
N TRP A 131 -4.03 20.90 -18.04
CA TRP A 131 -3.00 20.60 -19.03
C TRP A 131 -3.42 20.94 -20.45
N SER A 132 -4.65 20.63 -20.85
CA SER A 132 -5.17 21.02 -22.17
C SER A 132 -5.27 22.55 -22.32
N ASP A 133 -5.70 23.26 -21.26
CA ASP A 133 -5.72 24.73 -21.25
C ASP A 133 -4.32 25.36 -21.38
N CYS A 134 -3.26 24.64 -20.98
CA CYS A 134 -1.87 25.09 -21.06
C CYS A 134 -1.25 24.83 -22.44
N ASN A 135 -1.33 23.59 -22.92
CA ASN A 135 -0.84 23.16 -24.23
C ASN A 135 -1.60 21.88 -24.68
N GLU A 136 -2.63 22.07 -25.49
CA GLU A 136 -3.50 20.99 -25.93
C GLU A 136 -2.75 19.92 -26.72
N LYS A 137 -1.85 20.34 -27.61
CA LYS A 137 -1.08 19.41 -28.45
C LYS A 137 -0.13 18.53 -27.62
N GLU A 138 0.64 19.11 -26.71
CA GLU A 138 1.52 18.36 -25.81
C GLU A 138 0.72 17.44 -24.89
N PHE A 139 -0.44 17.92 -24.40
CA PHE A 139 -1.35 17.13 -23.58
C PHE A 139 -1.87 15.91 -24.33
N GLU A 140 -2.47 16.06 -25.51
CA GLU A 140 -3.09 14.95 -26.25
C GLU A 140 -2.07 13.87 -26.63
N ILE A 141 -0.90 14.26 -27.14
CA ILE A 141 0.18 13.32 -27.50
C ILE A 141 0.65 12.54 -26.26
N SER A 142 0.83 13.23 -25.13
CA SER A 142 1.31 12.62 -23.89
C SER A 142 0.24 11.71 -23.25
N LYS A 143 -1.02 12.14 -23.28
CA LYS A 143 -2.17 11.35 -22.84
C LYS A 143 -2.29 10.06 -23.64
N ASP A 144 -2.21 10.12 -24.96
CA ASP A 144 -2.30 8.95 -25.82
C ASP A 144 -1.23 7.90 -25.49
N TYR A 145 0.01 8.34 -25.25
CA TYR A 145 1.07 7.42 -24.84
C TYR A 145 0.82 6.82 -23.44
N GLY A 146 0.43 7.65 -22.47
CA GLY A 146 0.07 7.18 -21.13
C GLY A 146 -1.06 6.13 -21.15
N LEU A 147 -2.10 6.36 -21.96
CA LEU A 147 -3.20 5.42 -22.14
C LEU A 147 -2.74 4.09 -22.74
N LYS A 148 -1.83 4.11 -23.73
CA LYS A 148 -1.26 2.88 -24.32
C LYS A 148 -0.52 2.03 -23.28
N VAL A 149 0.29 2.67 -22.43
CA VAL A 149 0.98 1.98 -21.35
C VAL A 149 -0.02 1.46 -20.30
N ALA A 150 -0.98 2.28 -19.88
CA ALA A 150 -2.04 1.86 -18.98
C ALA A 150 -2.79 0.63 -19.47
N GLU A 151 -3.20 0.60 -20.74
CA GLU A 151 -3.91 -0.52 -21.33
C GLU A 151 -3.07 -1.80 -21.33
N ARG A 152 -1.76 -1.70 -21.59
CA ARG A 152 -0.85 -2.84 -21.50
C ARG A 152 -0.75 -3.39 -20.07
N ILE A 153 -0.61 -2.50 -19.08
CA ILE A 153 -0.54 -2.90 -17.67
C ILE A 153 -1.87 -3.48 -17.20
N LYS A 154 -3.02 -2.91 -17.59
CA LYS A 154 -4.36 -3.46 -17.28
C LYS A 154 -4.56 -4.87 -17.82
N LYS A 155 -4.11 -5.15 -19.05
CA LYS A 155 -4.14 -6.50 -19.63
C LYS A 155 -3.27 -7.49 -18.88
N TRP A 156 -2.08 -7.08 -18.45
CA TRP A 156 -1.19 -7.90 -17.65
C TRP A 156 -1.73 -8.13 -16.23
N MET A 157 -2.21 -7.08 -15.58
CA MET A 157 -2.86 -7.12 -14.26
C MET A 157 -4.08 -8.06 -14.26
N GLY A 158 -4.90 -8.03 -15.33
CA GLY A 158 -6.08 -8.89 -15.46
C GLY A 158 -5.78 -10.40 -15.47
N LYS A 159 -4.50 -10.78 -15.60
CA LYS A 159 -4.01 -12.17 -15.58
C LYS A 159 -3.33 -12.55 -14.26
N ASP A 160 -3.51 -11.77 -13.19
CA ASP A 160 -2.87 -12.01 -11.90
C ASP A 160 -3.62 -12.98 -10.98
N ASN A 161 -4.69 -13.57 -11.47
CA ASN A 161 -5.56 -14.50 -10.76
C ASN A 161 -6.50 -13.86 -9.69
N TYR A 162 -6.51 -12.52 -9.55
CA TYR A 162 -7.35 -11.85 -8.57
C TYR A 162 -8.84 -12.15 -8.75
N LYS A 163 -9.36 -12.10 -10.00
CA LYS A 163 -10.77 -12.40 -10.29
C LYS A 163 -11.13 -13.83 -9.91
N GLN A 164 -10.25 -14.77 -10.16
CA GLN A 164 -10.46 -16.20 -9.86
C GLN A 164 -10.53 -16.44 -8.34
N THR A 165 -9.71 -15.75 -7.55
CA THR A 165 -9.77 -15.90 -6.08
C THR A 165 -11.13 -15.52 -5.50
N ARG A 166 -11.91 -14.67 -6.19
CA ARG A 166 -13.28 -14.28 -5.77
C ARG A 166 -14.31 -15.40 -5.94
N THR A 167 -14.00 -16.40 -6.75
CA THR A 167 -14.88 -17.55 -7.05
C THR A 167 -14.44 -18.84 -6.37
N PHE A 168 -13.34 -18.83 -5.63
CA PHE A 168 -12.88 -19.99 -4.90
C PHE A 168 -13.79 -20.30 -3.69
N GLN A 169 -13.75 -21.54 -3.24
CA GLN A 169 -14.52 -21.99 -2.09
C GLN A 169 -14.23 -21.09 -0.87
N LYS A 170 -15.28 -20.69 -0.15
CA LYS A 170 -15.12 -19.96 1.11
C LYS A 170 -14.25 -20.73 2.09
N TYR A 171 -13.43 -20.00 2.84
CA TYR A 171 -12.63 -20.57 3.90
C TYR A 171 -13.54 -21.14 5.00
N THR A 172 -13.33 -22.40 5.33
CA THR A 172 -14.07 -23.07 6.40
C THR A 172 -13.26 -23.05 7.68
N VAL A 173 -13.81 -22.47 8.72
CA VAL A 173 -13.23 -22.47 10.07
C VAL A 173 -13.33 -23.87 10.66
N SER A 174 -12.19 -24.41 11.12
CA SER A 174 -12.14 -25.73 11.78
C SER A 174 -12.19 -25.56 13.29
N THR A 175 -13.38 -25.75 13.88
CA THR A 175 -13.58 -25.67 15.33
C THR A 175 -13.19 -26.96 16.09
N ASN A 176 -13.00 -28.06 15.36
CA ASN A 176 -12.68 -29.38 15.94
C ASN A 176 -11.18 -29.60 16.11
N ILE A 177 -10.33 -28.67 15.72
CA ILE A 177 -8.88 -28.78 15.82
C ILE A 177 -8.39 -27.66 16.73
N GLU A 178 -7.89 -28.00 17.90
CA GLU A 178 -7.30 -27.05 18.84
C GLU A 178 -6.13 -26.28 18.23
N GLY A 179 -5.94 -25.04 18.65
CA GLY A 179 -4.85 -24.18 18.16
C GLY A 179 -5.06 -23.58 16.77
N ARG A 180 -6.21 -23.85 16.13
CA ARG A 180 -6.56 -23.25 14.83
C ARG A 180 -7.29 -21.92 15.01
N TRP A 181 -7.04 -21.00 14.08
CA TRP A 181 -7.68 -19.71 14.06
C TRP A 181 -9.20 -19.81 13.96
N GLN A 182 -9.85 -18.94 14.70
CA GLN A 182 -11.30 -18.71 14.69
C GLN A 182 -11.58 -17.21 14.63
N PRO A 183 -12.75 -16.80 14.10
CA PRO A 183 -13.20 -15.42 14.17
C PRO A 183 -13.26 -14.92 15.63
N THR A 184 -12.90 -13.66 15.84
CA THR A 184 -12.82 -13.03 17.16
C THR A 184 -13.84 -11.90 17.33
N PRO A 185 -14.19 -11.54 18.57
CA PRO A 185 -15.02 -10.37 18.84
C PRO A 185 -14.45 -9.09 18.23
N PRO A 186 -15.26 -8.02 18.06
CA PRO A 186 -16.69 -7.96 18.33
C PRO A 186 -17.54 -8.46 17.17
N ALA A 187 -16.99 -8.50 15.93
CA ALA A 187 -17.78 -8.72 14.72
C ALA A 187 -17.78 -10.16 14.21
N TYR A 188 -16.88 -11.03 14.72
CA TYR A 188 -16.73 -12.42 14.27
C TYR A 188 -16.66 -12.55 12.75
N MET A 189 -15.87 -11.67 12.12
CA MET A 189 -15.76 -11.57 10.67
C MET A 189 -15.17 -12.84 10.04
N ASP A 190 -15.64 -13.15 8.83
CA ASP A 190 -15.05 -14.19 7.99
C ASP A 190 -13.56 -13.91 7.69
N ALA A 191 -12.82 -14.97 7.35
CA ALA A 191 -11.42 -14.87 6.99
C ALA A 191 -11.18 -13.94 5.80
N ILE A 192 -10.32 -12.95 5.99
CA ILE A 192 -9.98 -11.96 4.95
C ILE A 192 -8.93 -12.54 4.00
N GLU A 193 -9.26 -12.55 2.71
CA GLU A 193 -8.39 -12.91 1.59
C GLU A 193 -7.69 -14.28 1.74
N PRO A 194 -8.40 -15.36 2.08
CA PRO A 194 -7.78 -16.66 2.36
C PRO A 194 -7.03 -17.27 1.17
N HIS A 195 -7.28 -16.78 -0.03
CA HIS A 195 -6.67 -17.25 -1.27
C HIS A 195 -5.64 -16.27 -1.84
N TRP A 196 -5.15 -15.29 -1.04
CA TRP A 196 -4.23 -14.27 -1.51
C TRP A 196 -2.91 -14.86 -2.03
N ASN A 197 -2.49 -16.01 -1.50
CA ASN A 197 -1.32 -16.76 -1.99
C ASN A 197 -1.49 -17.35 -3.40
N LYS A 198 -2.66 -17.26 -4.00
CA LYS A 198 -2.93 -17.68 -5.39
C LYS A 198 -2.81 -16.52 -6.39
N ILE A 199 -2.61 -15.31 -5.91
CA ILE A 199 -2.30 -14.16 -6.76
C ILE A 199 -0.90 -14.37 -7.35
N ARG A 200 -0.73 -13.98 -8.63
CA ARG A 200 0.58 -14.04 -9.28
C ARG A 200 1.57 -13.12 -8.56
N THR A 201 2.69 -13.66 -8.11
CA THR A 201 3.84 -12.89 -7.65
C THR A 201 4.42 -12.05 -8.78
N LEU A 202 5.04 -10.93 -8.45
CA LEU A 202 5.68 -10.05 -9.42
C LEU A 202 7.18 -10.37 -9.58
N VAL A 203 7.85 -10.66 -8.47
CA VAL A 203 9.31 -10.87 -8.39
C VAL A 203 9.65 -12.21 -7.78
N LEU A 204 8.89 -12.65 -6.78
CA LEU A 204 9.08 -13.96 -6.14
C LEU A 204 8.76 -15.09 -7.12
N ASP A 205 9.46 -16.20 -7.00
CA ASP A 205 9.21 -17.41 -7.79
C ASP A 205 7.90 -18.10 -7.36
N SER A 206 7.53 -17.96 -6.09
CA SER A 206 6.28 -18.46 -5.52
C SER A 206 5.92 -17.74 -4.22
N ALA A 207 4.66 -17.82 -3.79
CA ALA A 207 4.20 -17.28 -2.50
C ALA A 207 4.97 -17.86 -1.30
N SER A 208 5.42 -19.11 -1.39
CA SER A 208 6.13 -19.84 -0.33
C SER A 208 7.66 -19.77 -0.43
N GLN A 209 8.24 -18.98 -1.36
CA GLN A 209 9.70 -18.91 -1.56
C GLN A 209 10.46 -18.57 -0.28
N PHE A 210 9.95 -17.61 0.50
CA PHE A 210 10.53 -17.21 1.79
C PHE A 210 9.68 -17.68 2.95
N LYS A 211 9.43 -18.97 2.97
CA LYS A 211 8.73 -19.64 4.06
C LYS A 211 9.48 -19.43 5.38
N PRO A 212 8.84 -18.87 6.42
CA PRO A 212 9.50 -18.68 7.70
C PRO A 212 9.68 -20.04 8.42
N LYS A 213 10.37 -20.03 9.56
CA LYS A 213 10.40 -21.18 10.46
C LYS A 213 8.96 -21.61 10.80
N PRO A 214 8.70 -22.89 11.02
CA PRO A 214 7.37 -23.36 11.42
C PRO A 214 6.86 -22.62 12.66
N ALA A 215 5.54 -22.36 12.70
CA ALA A 215 4.90 -21.85 13.89
C ALA A 215 5.10 -22.82 15.06
N MET A 216 5.09 -22.29 16.29
CA MET A 216 5.21 -23.11 17.49
C MET A 216 4.07 -24.14 17.57
N PRO A 217 4.35 -25.41 17.89
CA PRO A 217 3.32 -26.39 18.11
C PRO A 217 2.37 -25.96 19.24
N PHE A 218 1.08 -26.04 18.99
CA PHE A 218 0.07 -25.77 20.01
C PHE A 218 0.20 -26.72 21.19
N SER A 219 0.21 -26.18 22.40
CA SER A 219 0.24 -26.95 23.63
C SER A 219 -0.25 -26.12 24.82
N LEU A 220 -1.16 -26.66 25.60
CA LEU A 220 -1.65 -26.05 26.85
C LEU A 220 -0.81 -26.42 28.08
N ASN A 221 0.24 -27.21 27.91
CA ASN A 221 1.18 -27.52 29.00
C ASN A 221 1.87 -26.21 29.44
N LYS A 222 1.79 -25.88 30.72
CA LYS A 222 2.34 -24.63 31.30
C LYS A 222 3.84 -24.45 31.09
N ASN A 223 4.57 -25.53 30.83
CA ASN A 223 6.00 -25.50 30.53
C ASN A 223 6.31 -25.47 29.01
N SER A 224 5.29 -25.45 28.15
CA SER A 224 5.49 -25.42 26.69
C SER A 224 5.88 -24.01 26.23
N VAL A 225 6.61 -23.95 25.12
CA VAL A 225 6.98 -22.69 24.48
C VAL A 225 5.72 -21.90 24.06
N PHE A 226 4.71 -22.59 23.52
CA PHE A 226 3.46 -21.96 23.13
C PHE A 226 2.73 -21.29 24.30
N TYR A 227 2.54 -22.03 25.41
CA TYR A 227 1.87 -21.48 26.60
C TYR A 227 2.60 -20.26 27.17
N ASN A 228 3.94 -20.31 27.21
CA ASN A 228 4.74 -19.19 27.66
C ASN A 228 4.56 -17.96 26.78
N GLN A 229 4.46 -18.09 25.43
CA GLN A 229 4.17 -16.98 24.55
C GLN A 229 2.76 -16.40 24.74
N VAL A 230 1.75 -17.26 25.01
CA VAL A 230 0.40 -16.80 25.38
C VAL A 230 0.45 -15.99 26.66
N LYS A 231 1.17 -16.52 27.68
CA LYS A 231 1.33 -15.88 28.97
C LYS A 231 2.03 -14.52 28.86
N GLU A 232 3.06 -14.41 28.03
CA GLU A 232 3.74 -13.13 27.80
C GLU A 232 2.79 -12.06 27.21
N VAL A 233 1.89 -12.44 26.30
CA VAL A 233 0.88 -11.51 25.77
C VAL A 233 -0.14 -11.11 26.83
N TYR A 234 -0.57 -12.05 27.66
CA TYR A 234 -1.48 -11.79 28.78
C TYR A 234 -0.84 -10.83 29.81
N ASP A 235 0.40 -11.10 30.20
CA ASP A 235 1.13 -10.33 31.22
C ASP A 235 1.36 -8.89 30.73
N ILE A 236 1.87 -8.68 29.50
CA ILE A 236 2.10 -7.35 28.96
C ILE A 236 0.80 -6.55 28.79
N GLY A 237 -0.28 -7.20 28.34
CA GLY A 237 -1.61 -6.55 28.22
C GLY A 237 -2.10 -6.03 29.58
N ASN A 238 -1.96 -6.82 30.64
CA ASN A 238 -2.32 -6.42 32.00
C ASN A 238 -1.39 -5.33 32.55
N GLU A 239 -0.09 -5.37 32.25
CA GLU A 239 0.86 -4.33 32.62
C GLU A 239 0.51 -3.00 31.95
N ILE A 240 0.24 -3.00 30.64
CA ILE A 240 -0.17 -1.83 29.86
C ILE A 240 -1.46 -1.23 30.44
N THR A 241 -2.45 -2.07 30.76
CA THR A 241 -3.71 -1.62 31.38
C THR A 241 -3.48 -0.93 32.71
N LYS A 242 -2.55 -1.43 33.54
CA LYS A 242 -2.17 -0.80 34.83
C LYS A 242 -1.41 0.52 34.63
N LYS A 243 -0.57 0.64 33.58
CA LYS A 243 0.15 1.89 33.26
C LYS A 243 -0.77 2.98 32.72
N GLY A 244 -1.91 2.60 32.13
CA GLY A 244 -2.91 3.50 31.59
C GLY A 244 -2.62 3.97 30.15
N GLU A 245 -3.58 4.70 29.58
CA GLU A 245 -3.61 5.07 28.15
C GLU A 245 -2.46 6.00 27.71
N SER A 246 -1.79 6.68 28.64
CA SER A 246 -0.71 7.64 28.33
C SER A 246 0.67 6.99 28.18
N CYS A 247 0.81 5.70 28.46
CA CYS A 247 2.10 5.01 28.36
C CYS A 247 2.58 4.88 26.91
N GLU A 248 3.89 4.68 26.73
CA GLU A 248 4.50 4.65 25.41
C GLU A 248 4.06 3.44 24.59
N GLU A 249 3.82 2.30 25.22
CA GLU A 249 3.35 1.08 24.60
C GLU A 249 1.97 1.27 23.93
N VAL A 250 1.05 2.01 24.59
CA VAL A 250 -0.26 2.37 24.03
C VAL A 250 -0.09 3.30 22.82
N LYS A 251 0.76 4.33 22.96
CA LYS A 251 1.03 5.27 21.84
C LYS A 251 1.61 4.56 20.63
N ILE A 252 2.57 3.64 20.84
CA ILE A 252 3.15 2.82 19.78
C ILE A 252 2.08 1.93 19.13
N ALA A 253 1.30 1.21 19.94
CA ALA A 253 0.26 0.33 19.43
C ALA A 253 -0.78 1.08 18.59
N GLN A 254 -1.25 2.23 19.06
CA GLN A 254 -2.25 3.06 18.38
C GLN A 254 -1.71 3.69 17.10
N PHE A 255 -0.46 4.17 17.09
CA PHE A 255 0.17 4.79 15.93
C PHE A 255 0.28 3.82 14.74
N TRP A 256 0.58 2.56 15.01
CA TRP A 256 0.69 1.51 13.99
C TRP A 256 -0.60 0.66 13.85
N ASP A 257 -1.73 1.09 14.44
CA ASP A 257 -3.01 0.38 14.27
C ASP A 257 -3.67 0.71 12.94
N CYS A 258 -3.09 0.18 11.89
CA CYS A 258 -3.55 0.33 10.51
C CYS A 258 -4.60 -0.74 10.16
N ASN A 259 -5.63 -0.92 10.99
CA ASN A 259 -6.70 -1.90 10.77
C ASN A 259 -7.95 -1.23 10.21
N PRO A 260 -8.24 -1.34 8.89
CA PRO A 260 -9.43 -0.73 8.28
C PRO A 260 -10.74 -1.38 8.75
N TYR A 261 -10.67 -2.55 9.40
CA TYR A 261 -11.81 -3.26 9.96
C TYR A 261 -12.04 -3.01 11.45
N ALA A 262 -11.30 -2.06 12.05
CA ALA A 262 -11.60 -1.66 13.42
C ALA A 262 -13.02 -1.10 13.49
N THR A 263 -13.85 -1.68 14.38
CA THR A 263 -15.26 -1.35 14.51
C THR A 263 -15.56 -0.84 15.90
N VAL A 264 -16.55 0.04 15.99
CA VAL A 264 -17.13 0.50 17.26
C VAL A 264 -18.62 0.17 17.23
N ASN A 265 -19.06 -0.58 18.23
CA ASN A 265 -20.49 -0.87 18.41
C ASN A 265 -21.14 0.23 19.26
N GLN A 266 -22.19 0.85 18.73
CA GLN A 266 -23.04 1.81 19.46
C GLN A 266 -24.48 1.32 19.36
N GLY A 267 -25.00 0.75 20.47
CA GLY A 267 -26.30 0.10 20.49
C GLY A 267 -26.35 -1.07 19.52
N HIS A 268 -27.26 -1.02 18.55
CA HIS A 268 -27.44 -2.06 17.53
C HIS A 268 -26.67 -1.81 16.22
N MET A 269 -25.84 -0.76 16.18
CA MET A 269 -25.09 -0.38 14.98
C MET A 269 -23.59 -0.58 15.16
N THR A 270 -22.94 -1.10 14.13
CA THR A 270 -21.49 -1.24 14.04
C THR A 270 -20.96 -0.18 13.08
N PHE A 271 -20.03 0.64 13.55
CA PHE A 271 -19.36 1.68 12.75
C PHE A 271 -17.92 1.30 12.50
N ALA A 272 -17.47 1.38 11.26
CA ALA A 272 -16.06 1.22 10.92
C ALA A 272 -15.28 2.49 11.30
N LYS A 273 -14.14 2.33 11.98
CA LYS A 273 -13.13 3.38 12.11
C LYS A 273 -12.32 3.45 10.82
N LYS A 274 -12.38 4.59 10.12
CA LYS A 274 -11.54 4.80 8.93
C LYS A 274 -10.07 4.91 9.37
N LYS A 275 -9.25 3.95 8.92
CA LYS A 275 -7.80 3.93 9.14
C LYS A 275 -7.10 3.53 7.85
N ILE A 276 -5.91 4.08 7.63
CA ILE A 276 -5.07 3.63 6.52
C ILE A 276 -4.65 2.17 6.72
N THR A 277 -4.37 1.49 5.62
CA THR A 277 -3.79 0.15 5.68
C THR A 277 -2.28 0.24 6.00
N PRO A 278 -1.65 -0.84 6.49
CA PRO A 278 -0.20 -0.83 6.72
C PRO A 278 0.61 -0.47 5.47
N GLY A 279 0.15 -0.92 4.29
CA GLY A 279 0.74 -0.52 3.00
C GLY A 279 0.57 0.96 2.72
N GLY A 280 -0.60 1.53 3.02
CA GLY A 280 -0.87 2.97 2.89
C GLY A 280 0.02 3.82 3.79
N HIS A 281 0.27 3.39 5.02
CA HIS A 281 1.19 4.04 5.94
C HIS A 281 2.62 4.11 5.34
N TRP A 282 3.13 2.99 4.82
CA TRP A 282 4.45 2.97 4.18
C TRP A 282 4.49 3.77 2.87
N MET A 283 3.40 3.88 2.10
CA MET A 283 3.33 4.82 0.99
C MET A 283 3.41 6.28 1.46
N GLY A 284 2.82 6.61 2.61
CA GLY A 284 3.01 7.92 3.27
C GLY A 284 4.47 8.17 3.66
N ILE A 285 5.17 7.17 4.21
CA ILE A 285 6.61 7.28 4.52
C ILE A 285 7.45 7.48 3.24
N VAL A 286 7.12 6.83 2.12
CA VAL A 286 7.76 7.11 0.80
C VAL A 286 7.61 8.57 0.42
N LYS A 287 6.41 9.15 0.61
CA LYS A 287 6.15 10.58 0.36
C LYS A 287 7.07 11.46 1.19
N ILE A 288 7.11 11.22 2.50
CA ILE A 288 7.94 11.98 3.45
C ILE A 288 9.43 11.89 3.06
N ALA A 289 9.92 10.69 2.76
CA ALA A 289 11.31 10.48 2.35
C ALA A 289 11.64 11.20 1.03
N SER A 290 10.77 11.09 0.03
CA SER A 290 10.94 11.76 -1.26
C SER A 290 10.96 13.29 -1.11
N GLN A 291 10.06 13.86 -0.31
CA GLN A 291 10.01 15.29 -0.04
C GLN A 291 11.23 15.76 0.73
N LYS A 292 11.62 15.07 1.80
CA LYS A 292 12.78 15.44 2.62
C LYS A 292 14.10 15.39 1.84
N SER A 293 14.23 14.43 0.91
CA SER A 293 15.42 14.29 0.06
C SER A 293 15.39 15.16 -1.21
N ASN A 294 14.34 16.00 -1.41
CA ASN A 294 14.10 16.75 -2.63
C ASN A 294 14.19 15.87 -3.90
N ALA A 295 13.62 14.66 -3.83
CA ALA A 295 13.60 13.74 -4.95
C ALA A 295 12.91 14.35 -6.16
N ASP A 296 13.53 14.22 -7.34
CA ASP A 296 12.90 14.60 -8.59
C ASP A 296 11.68 13.70 -8.91
N PHE A 297 10.95 14.02 -9.97
CA PHE A 297 9.75 13.27 -10.35
C PHE A 297 10.07 11.80 -10.58
N GLU A 298 11.14 11.49 -11.32
CA GLU A 298 11.52 10.14 -11.70
C GLU A 298 11.94 9.31 -10.47
N LYS A 299 12.74 9.90 -9.57
CA LYS A 299 13.14 9.24 -8.32
C LYS A 299 11.93 9.00 -7.40
N THR A 300 10.98 9.93 -7.39
CA THR A 300 9.73 9.79 -6.64
C THR A 300 8.91 8.59 -7.16
N VAL A 301 8.68 8.52 -8.47
CA VAL A 301 7.98 7.38 -9.09
C VAL A 301 8.72 6.06 -8.83
N TYR A 302 10.04 6.04 -8.97
CA TYR A 302 10.87 4.88 -8.65
C TYR A 302 10.69 4.39 -7.22
N ALA A 303 10.74 5.32 -6.25
CA ALA A 303 10.61 4.97 -4.82
C ALA A 303 9.23 4.36 -4.52
N TYR A 304 8.16 4.99 -4.99
CA TYR A 304 6.81 4.43 -4.83
C TYR A 304 6.67 3.06 -5.49
N THR A 305 7.20 2.90 -6.70
CA THR A 305 7.07 1.64 -7.44
C THR A 305 7.80 0.50 -6.74
N LYS A 306 9.09 0.69 -6.38
CA LYS A 306 9.86 -0.37 -5.75
C LYS A 306 9.31 -0.76 -4.39
N THR A 307 8.88 0.22 -3.59
CA THR A 307 8.29 -0.04 -2.27
C THR A 307 6.93 -0.71 -2.39
N SER A 308 6.06 -0.29 -3.33
CA SER A 308 4.76 -0.94 -3.53
C SER A 308 4.89 -2.39 -4.01
N ILE A 309 5.91 -2.72 -4.82
CA ILE A 309 6.24 -4.10 -5.19
C ILE A 309 6.60 -4.91 -3.93
N GLY A 310 7.46 -4.36 -3.06
CA GLY A 310 7.82 -5.01 -1.80
C GLY A 310 6.63 -5.27 -0.88
N ILE A 311 5.73 -4.30 -0.74
CA ILE A 311 4.51 -4.43 0.06
C ILE A 311 3.60 -5.53 -0.52
N PHE A 312 3.38 -5.55 -1.82
CA PHE A 312 2.55 -6.53 -2.49
C PHE A 312 3.08 -7.96 -2.32
N GLU A 313 4.37 -8.17 -2.55
CA GLU A 313 5.04 -9.46 -2.36
C GLU A 313 5.01 -9.92 -0.90
N SER A 314 5.20 -8.98 0.02
CA SER A 314 5.11 -9.25 1.47
C SER A 314 3.75 -9.79 1.87
N PHE A 315 2.66 -9.22 1.33
CA PHE A 315 1.32 -9.72 1.60
C PHE A 315 1.08 -11.10 0.99
N ILE A 316 1.55 -11.38 -0.22
CA ILE A 316 1.41 -12.71 -0.85
C ILE A 316 2.13 -13.77 0.00
N SER A 317 3.37 -13.53 0.37
CA SER A 317 4.18 -14.48 1.15
C SER A 317 3.67 -14.64 2.58
N CYS A 318 3.28 -13.55 3.24
CA CYS A 318 2.71 -13.60 4.59
C CYS A 318 1.36 -14.34 4.63
N TRP A 319 0.48 -14.09 3.65
CA TRP A 319 -0.82 -14.75 3.57
C TRP A 319 -0.72 -16.24 3.22
N ASP A 320 0.30 -16.65 2.44
CA ASP A 320 0.63 -18.07 2.27
C ASP A 320 0.89 -18.73 3.61
N GLU A 321 1.74 -18.15 4.44
CA GLU A 321 2.04 -18.69 5.77
C GLU A 321 0.81 -18.68 6.67
N LYS A 322 0.07 -17.57 6.74
CA LYS A 322 -1.09 -17.45 7.62
C LYS A 322 -2.10 -18.58 7.42
N PHE A 323 -2.50 -18.83 6.20
CA PHE A 323 -3.53 -19.82 5.90
C PHE A 323 -2.98 -21.24 5.80
N ARG A 324 -1.66 -21.42 5.69
CA ARG A 324 -1.00 -22.71 5.76
C ARG A 324 -0.79 -23.17 7.21
N SER A 325 -0.30 -22.30 8.08
CA SER A 325 -0.06 -22.60 9.50
C SER A 325 -1.33 -22.49 10.36
N ASN A 326 -2.23 -21.57 10.01
CA ASN A 326 -3.56 -21.39 10.60
C ASN A 326 -3.56 -21.26 12.14
N VAL A 327 -2.64 -20.47 12.70
CA VAL A 327 -2.41 -20.36 14.14
C VAL A 327 -3.49 -19.52 14.82
N ILE A 328 -3.95 -19.97 15.99
CA ILE A 328 -4.90 -19.31 16.88
C ILE A 328 -4.38 -17.96 17.38
N ARG A 329 -5.28 -16.97 17.53
CA ARG A 329 -4.95 -15.65 18.08
C ARG A 329 -4.83 -15.66 19.61
N PRO A 330 -3.98 -14.76 20.19
CA PRO A 330 -3.88 -14.60 21.64
C PRO A 330 -5.22 -14.40 22.32
N GLU A 331 -6.08 -13.52 21.80
CA GLU A 331 -7.40 -13.22 22.36
C GLU A 331 -8.23 -14.50 22.56
N THR A 332 -8.30 -15.35 21.55
CA THR A 332 -9.09 -16.60 21.62
C THR A 332 -8.59 -17.49 22.73
N ILE A 333 -7.28 -17.79 22.78
CA ILE A 333 -6.74 -18.74 23.75
C ILE A 333 -6.72 -18.18 25.16
N ILE A 334 -6.48 -16.87 25.34
CA ILE A 334 -6.52 -16.23 26.65
C ILE A 334 -7.94 -16.26 27.21
N ASN A 335 -8.95 -15.89 26.41
CA ASN A 335 -10.35 -15.91 26.87
C ASN A 335 -10.83 -17.31 27.18
N GLU A 336 -10.41 -18.34 26.43
CA GLU A 336 -10.82 -19.71 26.68
C GLU A 336 -10.14 -20.38 27.90
N LYS A 337 -8.86 -20.03 28.18
CA LYS A 337 -8.03 -20.84 29.08
C LYS A 337 -7.40 -20.07 30.25
N MET A 338 -7.49 -18.72 30.28
CA MET A 338 -6.83 -17.92 31.31
C MET A 338 -7.78 -16.89 31.96
N ASP A 339 -8.43 -16.04 31.17
CA ASP A 339 -9.27 -14.95 31.64
C ASP A 339 -10.33 -14.60 30.57
N GLU A 340 -11.55 -15.00 30.79
CA GLU A 340 -12.68 -14.81 29.85
C GLU A 340 -13.00 -13.34 29.56
N ASN A 341 -12.60 -12.42 30.45
CA ASN A 341 -12.83 -10.98 30.33
C ASN A 341 -11.68 -10.22 29.72
N TRP A 342 -10.56 -10.87 29.47
CA TRP A 342 -9.38 -10.21 28.90
C TRP A 342 -9.66 -9.71 27.49
N LYS A 343 -9.18 -8.49 27.22
CA LYS A 343 -9.32 -7.85 25.89
C LYS A 343 -7.96 -7.33 25.43
N PRO A 344 -7.60 -7.58 24.17
CA PRO A 344 -6.42 -6.95 23.60
C PRO A 344 -6.61 -5.43 23.49
N LEU A 345 -5.52 -4.67 23.55
CA LEU A 345 -5.53 -3.21 23.36
C LEU A 345 -6.01 -2.83 21.94
N LEU A 346 -5.66 -3.63 20.95
CA LEU A 346 -6.09 -3.45 19.57
C LEU A 346 -7.07 -4.55 19.17
N GLN A 347 -8.06 -4.21 18.34
CA GLN A 347 -8.99 -5.22 17.82
C GLN A 347 -8.24 -6.27 17.00
N THR A 348 -8.46 -7.53 17.33
CA THR A 348 -7.87 -8.67 16.62
C THR A 348 -8.38 -8.71 15.18
N PRO A 349 -7.47 -8.71 14.17
CA PRO A 349 -7.90 -8.72 12.78
C PRO A 349 -8.35 -10.12 12.33
N PRO A 350 -9.27 -10.20 11.33
CA PRO A 350 -9.96 -11.44 10.96
C PRO A 350 -9.14 -12.33 10.02
N PHE A 351 -7.99 -12.81 10.48
CA PHE A 351 -7.13 -13.79 9.80
C PHE A 351 -6.16 -14.46 10.76
N PRO A 352 -5.58 -15.63 10.41
CA PRO A 352 -4.67 -16.39 11.28
C PRO A 352 -3.49 -15.55 11.80
N GLU A 353 -2.97 -15.96 12.94
CA GLU A 353 -1.98 -15.17 13.69
C GLU A 353 -0.62 -15.11 13.00
N TYR A 354 -0.05 -16.25 12.57
CA TYR A 354 1.35 -16.41 12.17
C TYR A 354 1.55 -16.24 10.65
N THR A 355 2.51 -15.45 10.18
CA THR A 355 3.40 -14.49 10.81
C THR A 355 2.74 -13.13 10.93
N SER A 356 3.36 -12.19 11.69
CA SER A 356 2.87 -10.81 11.80
C SER A 356 2.99 -10.07 10.47
N GLY A 357 1.86 -9.68 9.86
CA GLY A 357 1.86 -8.93 8.59
C GLY A 357 2.59 -7.59 8.68
N HIS A 358 2.41 -6.84 9.78
CA HIS A 358 3.14 -5.60 10.02
C HIS A 358 4.66 -5.82 10.06
N SER A 359 5.12 -6.89 10.69
CA SER A 359 6.55 -7.22 10.73
C SER A 359 7.11 -7.49 9.33
N VAL A 360 6.40 -8.32 8.53
CA VAL A 360 6.86 -8.70 7.18
C VAL A 360 6.96 -7.50 6.27
N LEU A 361 5.85 -6.76 6.10
CA LEU A 361 5.83 -5.66 5.13
C LEU A 361 6.65 -4.46 5.58
N SER A 362 6.68 -4.14 6.89
CA SER A 362 7.44 -2.99 7.38
C SER A 362 8.94 -3.21 7.24
N THR A 363 9.42 -4.42 7.55
CA THR A 363 10.85 -4.76 7.37
C THR A 363 11.24 -4.74 5.90
N CYS A 364 10.43 -5.33 5.02
CA CYS A 364 10.66 -5.29 3.58
C CYS A 364 10.70 -3.85 3.05
N SER A 365 9.74 -3.01 3.45
CA SER A 365 9.67 -1.60 3.04
C SER A 365 10.89 -0.81 3.54
N ALA A 366 11.32 -1.02 4.79
CA ALA A 366 12.49 -0.35 5.34
C ALA A 366 13.79 -0.69 4.57
N ILE A 367 13.99 -1.95 4.20
CA ILE A 367 15.14 -2.39 3.41
C ILE A 367 15.14 -1.74 2.03
N ILE A 368 13.98 -1.70 1.37
CA ILE A 368 13.85 -1.06 0.06
C ILE A 368 14.12 0.44 0.16
N LEU A 369 13.59 1.11 1.19
CA LEU A 369 13.81 2.54 1.39
C LEU A 369 15.25 2.87 1.77
N ASN A 370 15.92 2.03 2.58
CA ASN A 370 17.36 2.14 2.84
C ASN A 370 18.18 2.06 1.54
N ASN A 371 17.83 1.12 0.65
CA ASN A 371 18.49 1.01 -0.66
C ASN A 371 18.30 2.25 -1.54
N ILE A 372 17.17 2.98 -1.41
CA ILE A 372 16.85 4.16 -2.25
C ILE A 372 17.40 5.46 -1.68
N PHE A 373 17.25 5.65 -0.37
CA PHE A 373 17.54 6.92 0.33
C PHE A 373 18.76 6.86 1.26
N GLY A 374 19.34 5.69 1.44
CA GLY A 374 20.47 5.44 2.33
C GLY A 374 20.08 5.00 3.73
N ASP A 375 21.03 4.36 4.40
CA ASP A 375 20.90 3.98 5.80
C ASP A 375 20.85 5.22 6.71
N ASN A 376 20.29 5.08 7.90
CA ASN A 376 20.18 6.16 8.89
C ASN A 376 19.40 7.40 8.41
N PHE A 377 18.46 7.23 7.47
CA PHE A 377 17.60 8.30 7.01
C PHE A 377 16.59 8.64 8.12
N SER A 378 16.85 9.74 8.85
CA SER A 378 15.92 10.22 9.89
C SER A 378 14.71 10.91 9.26
N PHE A 379 13.53 10.79 9.87
CA PHE A 379 12.32 11.47 9.39
C PHE A 379 11.32 11.70 10.50
N VAL A 380 10.35 12.56 10.23
CA VAL A 380 9.17 12.76 11.08
C VAL A 380 7.99 12.19 10.33
N ASP A 381 7.39 11.16 10.90
CA ASP A 381 6.19 10.54 10.37
C ASP A 381 4.95 11.32 10.84
N ASP A 382 4.21 11.85 9.90
CA ASP A 382 2.97 12.59 10.13
C ASP A 382 1.75 11.96 9.43
N THR A 383 1.88 10.72 9.00
CA THR A 383 0.85 9.98 8.27
C THR A 383 -0.43 9.78 9.08
N GLU A 384 -0.35 9.72 10.39
CA GLU A 384 -1.47 9.49 11.30
C GLU A 384 -2.13 10.78 11.84
N ILE A 385 -1.63 11.98 11.45
CA ILE A 385 -2.26 13.26 11.84
C ILE A 385 -3.74 13.35 11.41
N PRO A 386 -4.12 12.97 10.18
CA PRO A 386 -5.52 13.00 9.78
C PRO A 386 -6.45 12.12 10.63
N PHE A 387 -5.87 11.18 11.39
CA PHE A 387 -6.59 10.26 12.28
C PHE A 387 -6.49 10.67 13.77
N GLY A 388 -5.97 11.88 14.04
CA GLY A 388 -5.91 12.47 15.39
C GLY A 388 -4.72 12.02 16.24
N LEU A 389 -3.73 11.35 15.65
CA LEU A 389 -2.52 10.92 16.36
C LEU A 389 -1.35 11.89 16.12
N PRO A 390 -0.48 12.07 17.11
CA PRO A 390 0.66 12.98 17.01
C PRO A 390 1.72 12.41 16.05
N LYS A 391 2.54 13.31 15.49
CA LYS A 391 3.74 12.94 14.71
C LYS A 391 4.72 12.13 15.56
N ARG A 392 5.41 11.17 14.91
CA ARG A 392 6.50 10.39 15.53
C ARG A 392 7.81 10.63 14.78
N LYS A 393 8.92 10.66 15.54
CA LYS A 393 10.27 10.85 15.00
C LYS A 393 11.00 9.53 14.96
N PHE A 394 11.58 9.21 13.80
CA PHE A 394 12.39 8.02 13.60
C PHE A 394 13.80 8.40 13.14
N SER A 395 14.81 7.73 13.67
CA SER A 395 16.21 7.91 13.28
C SER A 395 16.56 7.15 11.99
N SER A 396 15.74 6.14 11.61
CA SER A 396 15.89 5.37 10.39
C SER A 396 14.58 4.66 10.01
N PHE A 397 14.48 4.17 8.77
CA PHE A 397 13.38 3.29 8.34
C PHE A 397 13.39 1.97 9.12
N GLU A 398 14.58 1.47 9.48
CA GLU A 398 14.71 0.26 10.29
C GLU A 398 14.08 0.44 11.67
N ASN A 399 14.32 1.59 12.34
CA ASN A 399 13.70 1.86 13.64
C ASN A 399 12.19 2.00 13.56
N ALA A 400 11.67 2.61 12.49
CA ALA A 400 10.23 2.66 12.23
C ALA A 400 9.65 1.25 12.04
N SER A 401 10.33 0.39 11.27
CA SER A 401 9.86 -0.99 11.05
C SER A 401 9.88 -1.85 12.31
N LYS A 402 10.89 -1.69 13.17
CA LYS A 402 10.95 -2.37 14.48
C LYS A 402 9.83 -1.92 15.39
N GLU A 403 9.51 -0.63 15.41
CA GLU A 403 8.39 -0.10 16.19
C GLU A 403 7.05 -0.62 15.65
N ALA A 404 6.86 -0.63 14.31
CA ALA A 404 5.68 -1.22 13.68
C ALA A 404 5.52 -2.71 14.02
N ALA A 405 6.61 -3.45 14.08
CA ALA A 405 6.60 -4.87 14.44
C ALA A 405 6.19 -5.09 15.91
N ILE A 406 6.85 -4.41 16.87
CA ILE A 406 6.58 -4.59 18.30
C ILE A 406 5.21 -4.04 18.71
N SER A 407 4.66 -3.08 17.97
CA SER A 407 3.33 -2.51 18.20
C SER A 407 2.24 -3.59 18.28
N ARG A 408 2.43 -4.71 17.60
CA ARG A 408 1.46 -5.80 17.54
C ARG A 408 1.48 -6.67 18.80
N PHE A 409 2.63 -6.74 19.48
CA PHE A 409 2.75 -7.37 20.79
C PHE A 409 2.09 -6.50 21.86
N TYR A 410 2.39 -5.20 21.86
CA TYR A 410 1.72 -4.24 22.76
C TYR A 410 0.21 -4.16 22.52
N GLY A 411 -0.20 -4.33 21.27
CA GLY A 411 -1.60 -4.45 20.88
C GLY A 411 -2.31 -5.72 21.37
N GLY A 412 -1.58 -6.71 21.89
CA GLY A 412 -2.14 -7.96 22.40
C GLY A 412 -2.62 -8.95 21.33
N ILE A 413 -2.21 -8.77 20.08
CA ILE A 413 -2.77 -9.51 18.93
C ILE A 413 -1.78 -10.44 18.22
N HIS A 414 -0.50 -10.42 18.61
CA HIS A 414 0.55 -11.30 18.07
C HIS A 414 1.50 -11.79 19.17
N TYR A 415 1.99 -13.02 19.01
CA TYR A 415 3.08 -13.58 19.81
C TYR A 415 4.43 -13.04 19.36
N LYS A 416 5.43 -12.99 20.26
CA LYS A 416 6.79 -12.51 19.94
C LYS A 416 7.42 -13.31 18.79
N ALA A 417 7.32 -14.65 18.82
CA ALA A 417 7.86 -15.48 17.76
C ALA A 417 7.27 -15.16 16.38
N SER A 418 5.99 -14.77 16.32
CA SER A 418 5.33 -14.36 15.08
C SER A 418 5.89 -13.04 14.55
N ILE A 419 6.25 -12.14 15.44
CA ILE A 419 6.88 -10.86 15.12
C ILE A 419 8.30 -11.08 14.61
N GLU A 420 9.11 -11.83 15.34
CA GLU A 420 10.51 -12.10 15.01
C GLU A 420 10.67 -12.85 13.68
N ASN A 421 9.89 -13.92 13.49
CA ASN A 421 9.88 -14.67 12.22
C ASN A 421 9.29 -13.85 11.07
N GLY A 422 8.36 -12.92 11.35
CA GLY A 422 7.85 -11.97 10.38
C GLY A 422 8.91 -10.95 9.94
N ILE A 423 9.76 -10.47 10.86
CA ILE A 423 10.91 -9.61 10.54
C ILE A 423 11.91 -10.36 9.65
N GLU A 424 12.24 -11.62 9.98
CA GLU A 424 13.15 -12.45 9.17
C GLU A 424 12.55 -12.70 7.76
N GLN A 425 11.28 -13.03 7.66
CA GLN A 425 10.57 -13.21 6.39
C GLN A 425 10.59 -11.91 5.56
N GLY A 426 10.27 -10.77 6.15
CA GLY A 426 10.29 -9.46 5.48
C GLY A 426 11.69 -9.06 5.02
N LYS A 427 12.72 -9.40 5.82
CA LYS A 427 14.12 -9.18 5.44
C LYS A 427 14.49 -9.98 4.20
N ASN A 428 14.19 -11.27 4.16
CA ASN A 428 14.49 -12.12 3.02
C ASN A 428 13.80 -11.64 1.74
N ILE A 429 12.54 -11.19 1.83
CA ILE A 429 11.80 -10.62 0.70
C ILE A 429 12.44 -9.31 0.23
N GLY A 430 12.74 -8.39 1.15
CA GLY A 430 13.32 -7.09 0.84
C GLY A 430 14.69 -7.22 0.18
N ASP A 431 15.58 -8.03 0.74
CA ASP A 431 16.93 -8.30 0.20
C ASP A 431 16.82 -8.93 -1.20
N PHE A 432 15.90 -9.87 -1.39
CA PHE A 432 15.70 -10.49 -2.71
C PHE A 432 15.23 -9.48 -3.75
N ILE A 433 14.24 -8.64 -3.43
CA ILE A 433 13.73 -7.60 -4.34
C ILE A 433 14.84 -6.59 -4.68
N VAL A 434 15.61 -6.15 -3.69
CA VAL A 434 16.74 -5.22 -3.93
C VAL A 434 17.79 -5.84 -4.84
N SER A 435 18.10 -7.13 -4.65
CA SER A 435 19.09 -7.84 -5.45
C SER A 435 18.59 -8.20 -6.86
N LYS A 436 17.32 -8.55 -7.00
CA LYS A 436 16.73 -9.08 -8.23
C LYS A 436 16.31 -7.99 -9.20
N LEU A 437 15.63 -6.94 -8.73
CA LEU A 437 15.13 -5.86 -9.58
C LEU A 437 16.22 -4.84 -9.91
N LYS A 438 16.65 -4.82 -11.17
CA LYS A 438 17.63 -3.87 -11.71
C LYS A 438 16.91 -2.66 -12.31
N MET A 439 16.23 -1.88 -11.46
CA MET A 439 15.45 -0.72 -11.88
C MET A 439 16.33 0.50 -12.22
N THR A 440 17.54 0.60 -11.68
CA THR A 440 18.51 1.66 -11.98
C THR A 440 19.60 1.12 -12.90
N LYS A 441 20.15 2.00 -13.78
CA LYS A 441 21.30 1.70 -14.66
C LYS A 441 22.59 1.82 -13.92
#